data_081b53abd40f9b68f5b51c8a90847fca
#
_entry.id   081b53abd40f9b68f5b51c8a90847fca
#
_cell.length_a   1.000
_cell.length_b   1.000
_cell.length_c   1.000
_cell.angle_alpha   90.00
_cell.angle_beta   90.00
_cell.angle_gamma   90.00
#
_symmetry.space_group_name_H-M   'P 1'
#
loop_
_entity.id
_entity.type
_entity.pdbx_description
1 polymer ?
#
loop_
_entity_poly.entity_id
_entity_poly.type
_entity_poly.pdbx_seq_one_letter_code
_entity_poly.pdbx_strand_id
1 'polypeptide(L)'
;MAQSINRRNILKQGTASLIAARFSSSIVSLARPAAKGASREWQCYGNDPGASRYSPLKQINRSNVSKLKVAWVHRTGDASQRPATTIECTPIMADGVVYLSTCQLQVHALDAATGKLLWSFDPTTVRRRRGAAGVNRAVCYWRQGNERRIFMPVKDMMFCLDATTGKLALGFGDGGVLDLKENFDCDMTGLSFNLTSPPVAYKDMILVGGGGGEGPEPAAPGHIRAFDARTGKRRWIFHTIPHPGEFGSDTWEGDSWKHAGGTNNWAGMSLDAEKGWLFASTGSPSFDFYGGNRKGANLFGNSVIALNADTGERLWHFQTTHHDVLDYDLPAQPALVKARHNGRQIDAVAQVTKTGL
;
A
#
# COMPACT_ATOMS: atom_id res chain seq x y z
N MET A 1 15.40 49.60 8.28
CA MET A 1 14.03 49.37 8.78
C MET A 1 13.41 48.25 7.95
N ALA A 2 13.37 47.05 8.50
CA ALA A 2 12.78 45.91 7.82
C ALA A 2 11.29 45.80 8.19
N GLN A 3 10.42 45.97 7.21
CA GLN A 3 8.99 45.79 7.41
C GLN A 3 8.68 44.26 7.44
N SER A 4 8.09 43.80 8.52
CA SER A 4 7.61 42.44 8.67
C SER A 4 6.41 42.20 7.73
N ILE A 5 6.56 41.27 6.79
CA ILE A 5 5.47 40.84 5.89
C ILE A 5 4.55 39.93 6.67
N ASN A 6 3.34 40.37 6.90
CA ASN A 6 2.30 39.61 7.63
C ASN A 6 1.63 38.61 6.66
N ARG A 7 1.72 37.31 6.96
CA ARG A 7 1.18 36.18 6.15
C ARG A 7 -0.29 36.30 5.77
N ARG A 8 -1.08 37.12 6.47
CA ARG A 8 -2.50 37.34 6.15
C ARG A 8 -2.77 38.22 4.93
N ASN A 9 -1.80 38.95 4.40
CA ASN A 9 -1.98 39.85 3.26
C ASN A 9 -1.64 39.25 1.90
N ILE A 10 -1.07 38.04 1.85
CA ILE A 10 -0.71 37.37 0.58
C ILE A 10 -1.94 36.69 -0.06
N LEU A 11 -3.00 36.44 0.69
CA LEU A 11 -4.20 35.76 0.19
C LEU A 11 -5.22 36.70 -0.50
N LYS A 12 -4.93 37.97 -0.70
CA LYS A 12 -5.89 38.94 -1.27
C LYS A 12 -5.62 39.44 -2.69
N GLN A 13 -4.61 38.95 -3.37
CA GLN A 13 -4.28 39.43 -4.74
C GLN A 13 -3.93 38.28 -5.71
N GLY A 14 -4.66 37.19 -5.68
CA GLY A 14 -4.64 36.18 -6.75
C GLY A 14 -6.05 35.99 -7.26
N THR A 15 -6.39 36.61 -8.39
CA THR A 15 -7.59 36.27 -9.15
C THR A 15 -7.39 34.89 -9.79
N ALA A 16 -7.57 33.85 -8.98
CA ALA A 16 -7.78 32.51 -9.49
C ALA A 16 -9.24 32.41 -9.95
N SER A 17 -9.48 32.23 -11.24
CA SER A 17 -10.79 31.86 -11.77
C SER A 17 -11.19 30.52 -11.19
N LEU A 18 -11.90 30.54 -10.09
CA LEU A 18 -12.61 29.42 -9.52
C LEU A 18 -13.73 29.04 -10.50
N ILE A 19 -13.52 28.03 -11.32
CA ILE A 19 -14.63 27.26 -11.85
C ILE A 19 -15.23 26.51 -10.66
N ALA A 20 -16.14 27.17 -9.96
CA ALA A 20 -16.99 26.56 -8.98
C ALA A 20 -17.94 25.62 -9.72
N ALA A 21 -17.54 24.36 -9.90
CA ALA A 21 -18.50 23.30 -10.19
C ALA A 21 -19.45 23.29 -9.00
N ARG A 22 -20.69 23.77 -9.20
CA ARG A 22 -21.79 23.62 -8.25
C ARG A 22 -22.00 22.13 -8.05
N PHE A 23 -21.36 21.55 -7.04
CA PHE A 23 -21.75 20.26 -6.50
C PHE A 23 -23.12 20.46 -5.85
N SER A 24 -24.16 20.17 -6.61
CA SER A 24 -25.46 19.87 -6.05
C SER A 24 -25.24 18.81 -4.99
N SER A 25 -25.72 19.02 -3.77
CA SER A 25 -25.58 18.13 -2.61
C SER A 25 -26.26 16.79 -2.88
N SER A 26 -25.62 15.96 -3.70
CA SER A 26 -25.99 14.56 -3.86
C SER A 26 -25.37 13.81 -2.69
N ILE A 27 -26.20 13.33 -1.78
CA ILE A 27 -25.79 12.43 -0.71
C ILE A 27 -25.13 11.22 -1.37
N VAL A 28 -23.80 11.16 -1.32
CA VAL A 28 -23.04 9.98 -1.75
C VAL A 28 -23.33 8.90 -0.70
N SER A 29 -24.21 7.97 -1.04
CA SER A 29 -24.36 6.75 -0.25
C SER A 29 -23.12 5.91 -0.48
N LEU A 30 -22.17 5.95 0.45
CA LEU A 30 -20.91 5.20 0.42
C LEU A 30 -21.08 3.70 0.73
N ALA A 31 -22.32 3.23 0.89
CA ALA A 31 -22.56 1.82 1.14
C ALA A 31 -22.47 1.01 -0.15
N ARG A 32 -21.36 0.32 -0.37
CA ARG A 32 -21.31 -0.86 -1.24
C ARG A 32 -22.26 -1.88 -0.62
N PRO A 33 -23.25 -2.45 -1.35
CA PRO A 33 -23.94 -3.63 -0.85
C PRO A 33 -22.87 -4.68 -0.58
N ALA A 34 -22.84 -5.24 0.63
CA ALA A 34 -21.95 -6.33 0.96
C ALA A 34 -22.07 -7.39 -0.13
N ALA A 35 -20.96 -7.77 -0.75
CA ALA A 35 -20.92 -8.86 -1.71
C ALA A 35 -21.63 -10.07 -1.09
N LYS A 36 -22.39 -10.84 -1.88
CA LYS A 36 -23.02 -12.09 -1.40
C LYS A 36 -21.91 -12.93 -0.76
N GLY A 37 -21.95 -13.11 0.59
CA GLY A 37 -20.89 -13.76 1.35
C GLY A 37 -19.87 -12.81 1.98
N ALA A 38 -20.22 -11.56 2.29
CA ALA A 38 -19.33 -10.65 3.03
C ALA A 38 -18.75 -11.37 4.26
N SER A 39 -17.43 -11.51 4.28
CA SER A 39 -16.70 -12.15 5.36
C SER A 39 -17.02 -11.44 6.69
N ARG A 40 -17.25 -12.21 7.74
CA ARG A 40 -17.34 -11.71 9.11
C ARG A 40 -15.97 -11.39 9.68
N GLU A 41 -14.93 -11.69 8.93
CA GLU A 41 -13.53 -11.55 9.29
C GLU A 41 -12.93 -10.33 8.58
N TRP A 42 -11.76 -9.91 9.02
CA TRP A 42 -11.00 -8.78 8.48
C TRP A 42 -9.74 -9.32 7.78
N GLN A 43 -9.90 -9.95 6.60
CA GLN A 43 -8.87 -10.77 5.97
C GLN A 43 -7.76 -9.99 5.25
N CYS A 44 -7.92 -8.70 5.04
CA CYS A 44 -6.90 -7.85 4.41
C CYS A 44 -6.90 -6.44 4.99
N TYR A 45 -5.89 -5.66 4.65
CA TYR A 45 -5.65 -4.30 5.18
C TYR A 45 -6.88 -3.39 5.17
N GLY A 46 -7.64 -3.38 4.07
CA GLY A 46 -8.84 -2.57 3.91
C GLY A 46 -10.15 -3.25 4.34
N ASN A 47 -10.10 -4.37 5.03
CA ASN A 47 -11.17 -5.32 5.34
C ASN A 47 -11.56 -6.20 4.15
N ASP A 48 -11.95 -5.60 3.05
CA ASP A 48 -12.19 -6.28 1.77
C ASP A 48 -11.19 -5.79 0.71
N PRO A 49 -11.05 -6.51 -0.41
CA PRO A 49 -10.10 -6.12 -1.46
C PRO A 49 -10.36 -4.73 -2.04
N GLY A 50 -11.60 -4.23 -2.01
CA GLY A 50 -11.97 -2.88 -2.46
C GLY A 50 -11.71 -1.78 -1.45
N ALA A 51 -11.12 -2.11 -0.28
CA ALA A 51 -10.77 -1.16 0.78
C ALA A 51 -11.95 -0.37 1.38
N SER A 52 -13.09 -1.03 1.55
CA SER A 52 -14.28 -0.37 2.11
C SER A 52 -14.08 0.04 3.58
N ARG A 53 -13.17 -0.61 4.30
CA ARG A 53 -12.95 -0.45 5.76
C ARG A 53 -14.24 -0.57 6.58
N TYR A 54 -15.18 -1.33 6.06
CA TYR A 54 -16.51 -1.50 6.63
C TYR A 54 -16.74 -2.94 7.08
N SER A 55 -17.14 -3.12 8.34
CA SER A 55 -17.59 -4.43 8.87
C SER A 55 -19.11 -4.54 8.78
N PRO A 56 -19.67 -5.64 8.22
CA PRO A 56 -21.10 -5.89 8.18
C PRO A 56 -21.67 -6.37 9.53
N LEU A 57 -20.81 -6.56 10.54
CA LEU A 57 -21.21 -7.03 11.87
C LEU A 57 -22.12 -5.98 12.55
N LYS A 58 -23.17 -6.46 13.23
CA LYS A 58 -24.18 -5.59 13.87
C LYS A 58 -24.27 -5.76 15.39
N GLN A 59 -23.41 -6.60 15.97
CA GLN A 59 -23.41 -6.86 17.43
C GLN A 59 -23.05 -5.59 18.20
N ILE A 60 -22.15 -4.74 17.67
CA ILE A 60 -21.83 -3.45 18.23
C ILE A 60 -22.66 -2.39 17.49
N ASN A 61 -23.39 -1.57 18.23
CA ASN A 61 -24.27 -0.57 17.70
C ASN A 61 -24.41 0.63 18.68
N ARG A 62 -25.18 1.66 18.32
CA ARG A 62 -25.34 2.88 19.12
C ARG A 62 -25.87 2.64 20.55
N SER A 63 -26.66 1.56 20.77
CA SER A 63 -27.24 1.28 22.08
C SER A 63 -26.27 0.58 23.05
N ASN A 64 -25.18 -0.02 22.55
CA ASN A 64 -24.27 -0.82 23.37
C ASN A 64 -22.79 -0.44 23.25
N VAL A 65 -22.41 0.44 22.31
CA VAL A 65 -21.01 0.83 22.12
C VAL A 65 -20.37 1.42 23.37
N SER A 66 -21.14 2.16 24.19
CA SER A 66 -20.67 2.72 25.47
C SER A 66 -20.40 1.65 26.55
N LYS A 67 -20.87 0.42 26.35
CA LYS A 67 -20.71 -0.69 27.29
C LYS A 67 -19.56 -1.62 26.91
N LEU A 68 -18.79 -1.29 25.83
CA LEU A 68 -17.64 -2.08 25.43
C LEU A 68 -16.60 -2.13 26.54
N LYS A 69 -16.03 -3.32 26.73
CA LYS A 69 -14.92 -3.57 27.64
C LYS A 69 -13.81 -4.22 26.87
N VAL A 70 -12.56 -4.01 27.33
CA VAL A 70 -11.37 -4.70 26.81
C VAL A 70 -11.55 -6.20 27.08
N ALA A 71 -11.57 -7.01 26.01
CA ALA A 71 -11.66 -8.46 26.11
C ALA A 71 -10.30 -9.07 26.47
N TRP A 72 -9.26 -8.63 25.82
CA TRP A 72 -7.87 -9.04 26.06
C TRP A 72 -6.88 -7.99 25.58
N VAL A 73 -5.63 -8.09 26.03
CA VAL A 73 -4.51 -7.25 25.62
C VAL A 73 -3.33 -8.14 25.29
N HIS A 74 -2.78 -7.97 24.09
CA HIS A 74 -1.52 -8.60 23.70
C HIS A 74 -0.39 -7.54 23.72
N ARG A 75 0.71 -7.87 24.38
CA ARG A 75 1.93 -7.05 24.43
C ARG A 75 3.00 -7.73 23.60
N THR A 76 3.49 -7.08 22.55
CA THR A 76 4.51 -7.64 21.65
C THR A 76 5.86 -7.84 22.34
N GLY A 77 6.17 -7.00 23.32
CA GLY A 77 7.38 -7.13 24.14
C GLY A 77 8.66 -6.60 23.48
N ASP A 78 8.58 -6.11 22.24
CA ASP A 78 9.73 -5.73 21.42
C ASP A 78 9.86 -4.21 21.14
N ALA A 79 9.05 -3.40 21.80
CA ALA A 79 9.13 -1.95 21.71
C ALA A 79 10.37 -1.40 22.41
N SER A 80 11.01 -0.39 21.82
CA SER A 80 12.15 0.32 22.36
C SER A 80 11.92 1.84 22.34
N GLN A 81 12.46 2.53 23.35
CA GLN A 81 12.47 3.99 23.37
C GLN A 81 13.79 4.58 22.81
N ARG A 82 14.85 3.78 22.75
CA ARG A 82 16.17 4.21 22.27
C ARG A 82 16.87 3.08 21.50
N PRO A 83 16.89 3.13 20.15
CA PRO A 83 16.13 4.06 19.32
C PRO A 83 14.62 3.83 19.48
N ALA A 84 13.84 4.89 19.28
CA ALA A 84 12.38 4.79 19.33
C ALA A 84 11.88 3.89 18.21
N THR A 85 10.93 3.02 18.54
CA THR A 85 10.25 2.16 17.59
C THR A 85 8.80 2.58 17.43
N THR A 86 8.21 2.32 16.26
CA THR A 86 6.80 2.55 15.98
C THR A 86 6.12 1.27 15.49
N ILE A 87 4.82 1.19 15.64
CA ILE A 87 3.98 0.15 15.07
C ILE A 87 2.89 0.80 14.24
N GLU A 88 2.83 0.47 12.94
CA GLU A 88 1.84 1.00 11.99
C GLU A 88 0.93 -0.11 11.45
N CYS A 89 1.05 -1.30 11.99
CA CYS A 89 0.31 -2.46 11.50
C CYS A 89 -1.18 -2.33 11.75
N THR A 90 -1.98 -2.54 10.72
CA THR A 90 -3.38 -2.91 10.83
C THR A 90 -3.43 -4.43 10.96
N PRO A 91 -3.84 -4.99 12.10
CA PRO A 91 -4.01 -6.43 12.26
C PRO A 91 -5.07 -6.95 11.28
N ILE A 92 -4.86 -8.15 10.76
CA ILE A 92 -5.88 -8.86 9.96
C ILE A 92 -6.39 -10.07 10.74
N MET A 93 -7.61 -10.52 10.43
CA MET A 93 -8.20 -11.72 11.04
C MET A 93 -8.70 -12.66 9.95
N ALA A 94 -8.19 -13.87 9.96
CA ALA A 94 -8.59 -14.95 9.05
C ALA A 94 -8.65 -16.29 9.77
N ASP A 95 -9.68 -17.08 9.50
CA ASP A 95 -9.91 -18.41 10.09
C ASP A 95 -9.85 -18.38 11.65
N GLY A 96 -10.34 -17.30 12.29
CA GLY A 96 -10.35 -17.14 13.75
C GLY A 96 -8.99 -16.78 14.36
N VAL A 97 -7.98 -16.45 13.57
CA VAL A 97 -6.65 -16.05 14.00
C VAL A 97 -6.38 -14.60 13.63
N VAL A 98 -5.90 -13.81 14.58
CA VAL A 98 -5.42 -12.44 14.34
C VAL A 98 -3.93 -12.49 14.03
N TYR A 99 -3.54 -11.93 12.89
CA TYR A 99 -2.15 -11.80 12.47
C TYR A 99 -1.75 -10.33 12.49
N LEU A 100 -0.58 -10.05 13.04
CA LEU A 100 -0.02 -8.70 13.08
C LEU A 100 1.50 -8.73 12.92
N SER A 101 2.06 -7.63 12.43
CA SER A 101 3.49 -7.36 12.51
C SER A 101 3.79 -6.45 13.70
N THR A 102 4.94 -6.66 14.33
CA THR A 102 5.40 -5.89 15.49
C THR A 102 6.36 -4.77 15.04
N CYS A 103 6.80 -3.92 15.97
CA CYS A 103 7.77 -2.86 15.68
C CYS A 103 9.19 -3.37 15.35
N GLN A 104 9.51 -4.62 15.69
CA GLN A 104 10.73 -5.31 15.24
C GLN A 104 10.46 -6.21 14.03
N LEU A 105 9.33 -5.98 13.33
CA LEU A 105 8.91 -6.73 12.14
C LEU A 105 8.79 -8.24 12.38
N GLN A 106 8.50 -8.67 13.59
CA GLN A 106 8.08 -10.05 13.88
C GLN A 106 6.62 -10.24 13.45
N VAL A 107 6.21 -11.47 13.18
CA VAL A 107 4.81 -11.83 12.98
C VAL A 107 4.30 -12.55 14.21
N HIS A 108 3.18 -12.07 14.76
CA HIS A 108 2.46 -12.77 15.82
C HIS A 108 1.10 -13.24 15.30
N ALA A 109 0.75 -14.50 15.62
CA ALA A 109 -0.57 -15.08 15.39
C ALA A 109 -1.25 -15.33 16.73
N LEU A 110 -2.44 -14.76 16.90
CA LEU A 110 -3.20 -14.82 18.14
C LEU A 110 -4.54 -15.47 17.91
N ASP A 111 -5.00 -16.27 18.87
CA ASP A 111 -6.39 -16.69 18.93
C ASP A 111 -7.29 -15.45 19.06
N ALA A 112 -8.20 -15.24 18.11
CA ALA A 112 -8.99 -14.02 18.03
C ALA A 112 -9.95 -13.83 19.23
N ALA A 113 -10.41 -14.92 19.86
CA ALA A 113 -11.34 -14.86 20.97
C ALA A 113 -10.64 -14.55 22.31
N THR A 114 -9.42 -15.06 22.49
CA THR A 114 -8.73 -15.03 23.80
C THR A 114 -7.48 -14.13 23.81
N GLY A 115 -6.95 -13.75 22.65
CA GLY A 115 -5.68 -13.04 22.53
C GLY A 115 -4.45 -13.90 22.84
N LYS A 116 -4.63 -15.22 23.01
CA LYS A 116 -3.53 -16.15 23.28
C LYS A 116 -2.59 -16.21 22.08
N LEU A 117 -1.28 -16.07 22.29
CA LEU A 117 -0.26 -16.28 21.28
C LEU A 117 -0.26 -17.75 20.86
N LEU A 118 -0.49 -18.00 19.56
CA LEU A 118 -0.45 -19.32 18.96
C LEU A 118 0.95 -19.65 18.45
N TRP A 119 1.54 -18.70 17.73
CA TRP A 119 2.92 -18.75 17.26
C TRP A 119 3.47 -17.35 17.00
N SER A 120 4.79 -17.24 16.96
CA SER A 120 5.50 -16.03 16.51
C SER A 120 6.62 -16.43 15.58
N PHE A 121 6.96 -15.51 14.66
CA PHE A 121 8.08 -15.63 13.73
C PHE A 121 8.96 -14.40 13.82
N ASP A 122 10.28 -14.62 14.02
CA ASP A 122 11.29 -13.59 14.04
C ASP A 122 12.17 -13.69 12.78
N PRO A 123 12.10 -12.72 11.83
CA PRO A 123 12.86 -12.76 10.59
C PRO A 123 14.39 -12.69 10.82
N THR A 124 14.86 -12.18 11.96
CA THR A 124 16.30 -12.09 12.28
C THR A 124 16.94 -13.44 12.50
N THR A 125 16.13 -14.47 12.84
CA THR A 125 16.60 -15.85 13.03
C THR A 125 16.97 -16.55 11.73
N VAL A 126 16.42 -16.09 10.59
CA VAL A 126 16.63 -16.68 9.27
C VAL A 126 17.76 -15.98 8.51
N ARG A 127 17.75 -14.68 8.53
CA ARG A 127 18.79 -13.84 7.91
C ARG A 127 19.39 -12.97 8.99
N ARG A 128 20.67 -13.19 9.32
CA ARG A 128 21.41 -12.43 10.36
C ARG A 128 21.55 -10.95 9.99
N ARG A 129 20.45 -10.21 10.02
CA ARG A 129 20.45 -8.74 9.90
C ARG A 129 20.36 -8.14 11.30
N ARG A 130 21.27 -7.21 11.63
CA ARG A 130 21.17 -6.44 12.87
C ARG A 130 19.88 -5.63 12.85
N GLY A 131 18.95 -5.96 13.75
CA GLY A 131 17.73 -5.22 14.04
C GLY A 131 16.79 -5.11 12.85
N ALA A 132 15.62 -5.72 12.95
CA ALA A 132 14.58 -5.62 11.94
C ALA A 132 13.61 -4.44 12.17
N ALA A 133 13.91 -3.52 13.11
CA ALA A 133 13.03 -2.39 13.39
C ALA A 133 12.66 -1.64 12.11
N GLY A 134 11.38 -1.37 11.94
CA GLY A 134 10.86 -0.72 10.74
C GLY A 134 9.34 -0.65 10.76
N VAL A 135 8.80 -0.13 9.64
CA VAL A 135 7.36 0.00 9.41
C VAL A 135 6.87 -1.12 8.50
N ASN A 136 5.78 -1.74 8.90
CA ASN A 136 4.96 -2.59 8.06
C ASN A 136 3.50 -2.30 8.36
N ARG A 137 2.68 -2.06 7.33
CA ARG A 137 1.29 -1.63 7.52
C ARG A 137 0.29 -2.76 7.63
N ALA A 138 0.60 -3.94 7.11
CA ALA A 138 -0.10 -5.20 7.38
C ALA A 138 0.64 -6.38 6.76
N VAL A 139 0.45 -7.56 7.33
CA VAL A 139 0.74 -8.82 6.66
C VAL A 139 -0.36 -9.14 5.64
N CYS A 140 -0.09 -10.03 4.68
CA CYS A 140 -1.08 -10.48 3.71
C CYS A 140 -1.40 -11.95 3.93
N TYR A 141 -2.68 -12.27 4.07
CA TYR A 141 -3.19 -13.64 4.12
C TYR A 141 -3.58 -14.10 2.72
N TRP A 142 -3.13 -15.27 2.34
CA TRP A 142 -3.48 -15.94 1.08
C TRP A 142 -3.95 -17.37 1.36
N ARG A 143 -4.99 -17.80 0.63
CA ARG A 143 -5.53 -19.15 0.74
C ARG A 143 -5.91 -19.69 -0.64
N GLN A 144 -5.50 -20.93 -0.90
CA GLN A 144 -6.00 -21.71 -2.03
C GLN A 144 -6.12 -23.18 -1.66
N GLY A 145 -7.34 -23.70 -1.69
CA GLY A 145 -7.65 -25.03 -1.16
C GLY A 145 -7.33 -25.13 0.34
N ASN A 146 -6.46 -26.07 0.69
CA ASN A 146 -5.98 -26.27 2.06
C ASN A 146 -4.71 -25.48 2.39
N GLU A 147 -4.04 -24.90 1.40
CA GLU A 147 -2.87 -24.05 1.64
C GLU A 147 -3.29 -22.69 2.20
N ARG A 148 -2.61 -22.27 3.25
CA ARG A 148 -2.78 -20.98 3.90
C ARG A 148 -1.41 -20.38 4.16
N ARG A 149 -1.19 -19.16 3.70
CA ARG A 149 0.11 -18.49 3.81
C ARG A 149 -0.04 -17.08 4.36
N ILE A 150 0.96 -16.66 5.13
CA ILE A 150 1.17 -15.27 5.53
C ILE A 150 2.39 -14.75 4.78
N PHE A 151 2.21 -13.65 4.07
CA PHE A 151 3.30 -12.92 3.43
C PHE A 151 3.63 -11.70 4.27
N MET A 152 4.89 -11.60 4.68
CA MET A 152 5.40 -10.55 5.53
C MET A 152 6.58 -9.85 4.86
N PRO A 153 6.40 -8.61 4.38
CA PRO A 153 7.50 -7.77 3.95
C PRO A 153 8.36 -7.33 5.13
N VAL A 154 9.67 -7.46 4.99
CA VAL A 154 10.66 -6.96 5.93
C VAL A 154 11.74 -6.24 5.14
N LYS A 155 11.64 -4.93 5.00
CA LYS A 155 12.52 -4.11 4.15
C LYS A 155 12.50 -4.59 2.69
N ASP A 156 13.61 -5.07 2.18
CA ASP A 156 13.83 -5.58 0.83
C ASP A 156 13.56 -7.09 0.67
N MET A 157 13.04 -7.75 1.72
CA MET A 157 12.70 -9.18 1.69
C MET A 157 11.22 -9.42 1.87
N MET A 158 10.70 -10.47 1.25
CA MET A 158 9.38 -11.02 1.51
C MET A 158 9.52 -12.40 2.14
N PHE A 159 9.01 -12.58 3.36
CA PHE A 159 8.90 -13.88 4.02
C PHE A 159 7.54 -14.50 3.73
N CYS A 160 7.52 -15.79 3.43
CA CYS A 160 6.30 -16.56 3.24
C CYS A 160 6.22 -17.63 4.33
N LEU A 161 5.18 -17.58 5.15
CA LEU A 161 4.97 -18.47 6.28
C LEU A 161 3.73 -19.33 6.05
N ASP A 162 3.77 -20.58 6.50
CA ASP A 162 2.54 -21.35 6.72
C ASP A 162 1.71 -20.69 7.82
N ALA A 163 0.47 -20.31 7.49
CA ALA A 163 -0.37 -19.53 8.40
C ALA A 163 -0.76 -20.29 9.69
N THR A 164 -0.74 -21.62 9.67
CA THR A 164 -1.12 -22.47 10.82
C THR A 164 0.04 -22.60 11.81
N THR A 165 1.27 -22.70 11.29
CA THR A 165 2.43 -23.08 12.11
C THR A 165 3.46 -21.95 12.30
N GLY A 166 3.39 -20.89 11.50
CA GLY A 166 4.40 -19.82 11.47
C GLY A 166 5.76 -20.23 10.87
N LYS A 167 5.87 -21.45 10.34
CA LYS A 167 7.10 -21.93 9.71
C LYS A 167 7.24 -21.40 8.28
N LEU A 168 8.47 -21.24 7.81
CA LEU A 168 8.74 -20.84 6.43
C LEU A 168 8.14 -21.84 5.42
N ALA A 169 7.48 -21.33 4.39
CA ALA A 169 7.00 -22.10 3.25
C ALA A 169 8.16 -22.30 2.27
N LEU A 170 8.95 -23.35 2.46
CA LEU A 170 10.26 -23.58 1.82
C LEU A 170 10.23 -23.56 0.29
N GLY A 171 9.10 -23.79 -0.36
CA GLY A 171 8.93 -23.73 -1.81
C GLY A 171 8.84 -22.30 -2.38
N PHE A 172 8.79 -21.27 -1.53
CA PHE A 172 8.70 -19.88 -1.94
C PHE A 172 10.09 -19.23 -1.92
N GLY A 173 10.52 -18.66 -3.05
CA GLY A 173 11.84 -18.03 -3.18
C GLY A 173 12.98 -18.96 -2.77
N ASP A 174 13.95 -18.41 -2.04
CA ASP A 174 15.03 -19.19 -1.43
C ASP A 174 14.63 -19.58 0.00
N GLY A 175 14.13 -20.82 0.15
CA GLY A 175 13.80 -21.39 1.45
C GLY A 175 12.71 -20.63 2.23
N GLY A 176 11.73 -20.05 1.55
CA GLY A 176 10.63 -19.28 2.16
C GLY A 176 10.86 -17.76 2.15
N VAL A 177 11.92 -17.29 1.49
CA VAL A 177 12.31 -15.88 1.44
C VAL A 177 12.54 -15.46 0.00
N LEU A 178 11.97 -14.31 -0.40
CA LEU A 178 12.19 -13.69 -1.70
C LEU A 178 12.94 -12.36 -1.49
N ASP A 179 14.06 -12.18 -2.21
CA ASP A 179 14.72 -10.88 -2.30
C ASP A 179 13.95 -10.00 -3.30
N LEU A 180 13.39 -8.90 -2.80
CA LEU A 180 12.58 -7.98 -3.60
C LEU A 180 13.44 -7.05 -4.47
N LYS A 181 14.76 -7.05 -4.32
CA LYS A 181 15.67 -6.29 -5.20
C LYS A 181 16.03 -7.08 -6.45
N GLU A 182 15.81 -8.39 -6.45
CA GLU A 182 16.01 -9.22 -7.63
C GLU A 182 14.91 -8.99 -8.68
N ASN A 183 15.28 -9.18 -9.94
CA ASN A 183 14.37 -9.11 -11.09
C ASN A 183 13.57 -7.78 -11.13
N PHE A 184 14.28 -6.66 -11.00
CA PHE A 184 13.68 -5.32 -10.91
C PHE A 184 13.68 -4.58 -12.25
N ASP A 185 14.30 -5.16 -13.29
CA ASP A 185 14.51 -4.62 -14.64
C ASP A 185 15.36 -3.31 -14.66
N CYS A 186 16.08 -3.03 -13.58
CA CYS A 186 17.10 -1.99 -13.46
C CYS A 186 18.18 -2.43 -12.47
N ASP A 187 19.31 -1.71 -12.45
CA ASP A 187 20.38 -1.97 -11.49
C ASP A 187 19.99 -1.47 -10.10
N MET A 188 19.82 -2.39 -9.15
CA MET A 188 19.48 -2.12 -7.76
C MET A 188 20.70 -2.08 -6.83
N THR A 189 21.93 -2.14 -7.38
CA THR A 189 23.17 -2.15 -6.60
C THR A 189 23.33 -0.86 -5.82
N GLY A 190 23.52 -0.97 -4.51
CA GLY A 190 23.67 0.20 -3.62
C GLY A 190 22.37 0.94 -3.30
N LEU A 191 21.27 0.68 -4.01
CA LEU A 191 20.00 1.35 -3.74
C LEU A 191 19.30 0.76 -2.52
N SER A 192 18.71 1.62 -1.70
CA SER A 192 17.79 1.21 -0.64
C SER A 192 16.43 0.89 -1.24
N PHE A 193 15.81 -0.21 -0.77
CA PHE A 193 14.46 -0.59 -1.12
C PHE A 193 13.71 -1.05 0.13
N ASN A 194 12.48 -0.59 0.30
CA ASN A 194 11.61 -1.00 1.40
C ASN A 194 10.19 -1.26 0.89
N LEU A 195 9.62 -2.38 1.28
CA LEU A 195 8.21 -2.66 1.11
C LEU A 195 7.49 -2.47 2.44
N THR A 196 6.87 -1.30 2.62
CA THR A 196 6.11 -0.96 3.84
C THR A 196 4.60 -1.09 3.65
N SER A 197 4.15 -1.07 2.38
CA SER A 197 2.74 -1.24 2.02
C SER A 197 2.28 -2.69 2.18
N PRO A 198 0.99 -2.90 2.47
CA PRO A 198 0.42 -4.23 2.53
C PRO A 198 0.45 -4.89 1.15
N PRO A 199 0.95 -6.13 1.02
CA PRO A 199 0.75 -6.91 -0.19
C PRO A 199 -0.73 -7.24 -0.42
N VAL A 200 -1.12 -7.47 -1.67
CA VAL A 200 -2.49 -7.87 -2.04
C VAL A 200 -2.49 -9.27 -2.64
N ALA A 201 -3.29 -10.17 -2.06
CA ALA A 201 -3.49 -11.50 -2.61
C ALA A 201 -4.54 -11.48 -3.72
N TYR A 202 -4.22 -12.07 -4.86
CA TYR A 202 -5.12 -12.23 -5.99
C TYR A 202 -4.88 -13.56 -6.71
N LYS A 203 -5.89 -14.44 -6.69
CA LYS A 203 -5.79 -15.81 -7.27
C LYS A 203 -4.54 -16.53 -6.71
N ASP A 204 -3.61 -16.90 -7.58
CA ASP A 204 -2.33 -17.54 -7.27
C ASP A 204 -1.16 -16.54 -7.18
N MET A 205 -1.45 -15.25 -7.02
CA MET A 205 -0.44 -14.18 -7.02
C MET A 205 -0.46 -13.33 -5.76
N ILE A 206 0.70 -12.76 -5.45
CA ILE A 206 0.88 -11.68 -4.47
C ILE A 206 1.35 -10.44 -5.21
N LEU A 207 0.57 -9.37 -5.10
CA LEU A 207 0.81 -8.08 -5.74
C LEU A 207 1.48 -7.15 -4.74
N VAL A 208 2.56 -6.50 -5.13
CA VAL A 208 3.35 -5.62 -4.25
C VAL A 208 3.72 -4.32 -4.96
N GLY A 209 3.74 -3.24 -4.19
CA GLY A 209 4.40 -1.99 -4.53
C GLY A 209 5.43 -1.70 -3.44
N GLY A 210 6.39 -0.87 -3.71
CA GLY A 210 7.41 -0.50 -2.73
C GLY A 210 8.38 0.48 -3.35
N GLY A 211 9.34 0.98 -2.62
CA GLY A 211 10.25 1.95 -3.20
C GLY A 211 11.50 2.21 -2.37
N GLY A 212 12.36 3.04 -2.91
CA GLY A 212 13.51 3.60 -2.24
C GLY A 212 13.14 4.75 -1.30
N GLY A 213 14.15 5.44 -0.82
CA GLY A 213 13.97 6.65 -0.01
C GLY A 213 13.52 7.85 -0.84
N GLU A 214 13.25 8.94 -0.14
CA GLU A 214 12.80 10.23 -0.68
C GLU A 214 13.90 11.02 -1.42
N GLY A 215 15.08 10.47 -1.49
CA GLY A 215 16.26 11.04 -2.14
C GLY A 215 17.47 11.14 -1.22
N PRO A 216 18.61 11.69 -1.67
CA PRO A 216 18.86 12.13 -3.04
C PRO A 216 18.96 10.96 -4.04
N GLU A 217 19.01 11.30 -5.33
CA GLU A 217 19.25 10.32 -6.40
C GLU A 217 20.72 9.80 -6.39
N PRO A 218 20.95 8.55 -6.89
CA PRO A 218 19.95 7.65 -7.43
C PRO A 218 19.10 6.99 -6.32
N ALA A 219 17.84 6.73 -6.63
CA ALA A 219 16.88 6.08 -5.72
C ALA A 219 16.15 4.93 -6.42
N ALA A 220 15.71 3.93 -5.64
CA ALA A 220 14.98 2.81 -6.20
C ALA A 220 13.59 3.25 -6.70
N PRO A 221 13.19 2.82 -7.91
CA PRO A 221 11.83 3.07 -8.41
C PRO A 221 10.79 2.24 -7.66
N GLY A 222 9.57 2.72 -7.65
CA GLY A 222 8.45 2.12 -6.93
C GLY A 222 7.61 1.14 -7.76
N HIS A 223 8.21 0.39 -8.67
CA HIS A 223 7.51 -0.51 -9.59
C HIS A 223 6.54 -1.46 -8.89
N ILE A 224 5.37 -1.65 -9.52
CA ILE A 224 4.36 -2.59 -9.04
C ILE A 224 4.63 -3.94 -9.68
N ARG A 225 4.64 -5.00 -8.87
CA ARG A 225 5.01 -6.34 -9.32
C ARG A 225 4.05 -7.39 -8.79
N ALA A 226 3.87 -8.45 -9.57
CA ALA A 226 3.19 -9.66 -9.13
C ALA A 226 4.16 -10.82 -9.04
N PHE A 227 4.00 -11.61 -8.01
CA PHE A 227 4.75 -12.83 -7.79
C PHE A 227 3.79 -14.00 -7.60
N ASP A 228 4.16 -15.16 -8.12
CA ASP A 228 3.46 -16.40 -7.84
C ASP A 228 3.47 -16.68 -6.33
N ALA A 229 2.30 -16.90 -5.75
CA ALA A 229 2.14 -17.04 -4.30
C ALA A 229 2.78 -18.32 -3.73
N ARG A 230 3.07 -19.32 -4.56
CA ARG A 230 3.71 -20.58 -4.13
C ARG A 230 5.20 -20.57 -4.29
N THR A 231 5.68 -20.03 -5.42
CA THR A 231 7.08 -20.14 -5.82
C THR A 231 7.88 -18.84 -5.66
N GLY A 232 7.22 -17.69 -5.55
CA GLY A 232 7.89 -16.38 -5.54
C GLY A 232 8.41 -15.93 -6.90
N LYS A 233 8.14 -16.67 -7.98
CA LYS A 233 8.55 -16.25 -9.33
C LYS A 233 7.77 -15.02 -9.77
N ARG A 234 8.47 -13.99 -10.31
CA ARG A 234 7.81 -12.80 -10.88
C ARG A 234 6.93 -13.21 -12.06
N ARG A 235 5.67 -12.78 -12.04
CA ARG A 235 4.67 -12.99 -13.09
C ARG A 235 4.62 -11.80 -14.06
N TRP A 236 4.64 -10.58 -13.52
CA TRP A 236 4.70 -9.33 -14.27
C TRP A 236 5.29 -8.19 -13.44
N ILE A 237 5.66 -7.12 -14.13
CA ILE A 237 6.08 -5.84 -13.56
C ILE A 237 5.40 -4.70 -14.33
N PHE A 238 4.97 -3.67 -13.62
CA PHE A 238 4.55 -2.39 -14.16
C PHE A 238 5.55 -1.32 -13.72
N HIS A 239 6.18 -0.66 -14.68
CA HIS A 239 7.15 0.39 -14.42
C HIS A 239 6.43 1.69 -14.06
N THR A 240 6.48 2.09 -12.79
CA THR A 240 5.92 3.37 -12.33
C THR A 240 6.78 4.56 -12.77
N ILE A 241 8.04 4.32 -13.14
CA ILE A 241 8.88 5.21 -13.94
C ILE A 241 9.06 4.49 -15.28
N PRO A 242 8.37 4.93 -16.34
CA PRO A 242 8.36 4.22 -17.62
C PRO A 242 9.73 4.18 -18.28
N HIS A 243 10.08 3.05 -18.85
CA HIS A 243 11.28 2.88 -19.68
C HIS A 243 11.05 3.42 -21.10
N PRO A 244 12.11 3.73 -21.87
CA PRO A 244 11.99 4.19 -23.25
C PRO A 244 11.10 3.27 -24.09
N GLY A 245 10.13 3.88 -24.78
CA GLY A 245 9.14 3.18 -25.60
C GLY A 245 7.88 2.76 -24.86
N GLU A 246 7.84 2.84 -23.53
CA GLU A 246 6.62 2.65 -22.76
C GLU A 246 5.79 3.93 -22.69
N PHE A 247 4.49 3.78 -22.45
CA PHE A 247 3.58 4.92 -22.29
C PHE A 247 4.01 5.80 -21.11
N GLY A 248 4.16 7.10 -21.37
CA GLY A 248 4.57 8.09 -20.37
C GLY A 248 6.09 8.29 -20.25
N SER A 249 6.91 7.55 -21.01
CA SER A 249 8.36 7.76 -21.02
C SER A 249 8.76 9.16 -21.52
N ASP A 250 7.95 9.76 -22.39
CA ASP A 250 8.10 11.13 -22.88
C ASP A 250 7.87 12.21 -21.81
N THR A 251 7.34 11.82 -20.66
CA THR A 251 7.16 12.72 -19.49
C THR A 251 8.40 12.83 -18.60
N TRP A 252 9.49 12.13 -18.95
CA TRP A 252 10.78 12.14 -18.28
C TRP A 252 11.85 12.64 -19.23
N GLU A 253 12.43 13.84 -18.96
CA GLU A 253 13.41 14.43 -19.84
C GLU A 253 14.73 13.64 -19.85
N GLY A 254 15.23 13.33 -21.04
CA GLY A 254 16.52 12.67 -21.24
C GLY A 254 16.62 11.32 -20.55
N ASP A 255 17.69 11.12 -19.81
CA ASP A 255 18.00 9.86 -19.10
C ASP A 255 17.56 9.87 -17.62
N SER A 256 16.73 10.86 -17.20
CA SER A 256 16.33 11.00 -15.80
C SER A 256 15.62 9.75 -15.23
N TRP A 257 14.93 9.02 -16.07
CA TRP A 257 14.28 7.73 -15.70
C TRP A 257 15.26 6.68 -15.17
N LYS A 258 16.58 6.75 -15.51
CA LYS A 258 17.59 5.78 -15.10
C LYS A 258 18.01 5.89 -13.63
N HIS A 259 17.87 7.08 -13.06
CA HIS A 259 18.35 7.38 -11.71
C HIS A 259 17.27 7.93 -10.79
N ALA A 260 16.15 8.38 -11.34
CA ALA A 260 14.99 8.76 -10.56
C ALA A 260 14.37 7.55 -9.85
N GLY A 261 13.86 7.76 -8.66
CA GLY A 261 13.17 6.77 -7.86
C GLY A 261 11.84 7.27 -7.33
N GLY A 262 11.38 6.73 -6.22
CA GLY A 262 10.05 7.06 -5.68
C GLY A 262 8.94 6.51 -6.55
N THR A 263 7.90 7.30 -6.81
CA THR A 263 6.68 6.87 -7.54
C THR A 263 6.09 5.56 -7.01
N ASN A 264 6.25 5.34 -5.72
CA ASN A 264 5.96 4.06 -5.07
C ASN A 264 4.57 4.02 -4.46
N ASN A 265 3.96 2.84 -4.48
CA ASN A 265 2.77 2.59 -3.68
C ASN A 265 3.17 2.23 -2.25
N TRP A 266 2.99 3.16 -1.32
CA TRP A 266 3.23 2.92 0.11
C TRP A 266 1.95 2.84 0.94
N ALA A 267 0.84 3.37 0.42
CA ALA A 267 -0.45 3.41 1.12
C ALA A 267 -1.28 2.13 0.99
N GLY A 268 -0.88 1.22 0.09
CA GLY A 268 -1.62 0.01 -0.25
C GLY A 268 -2.43 0.12 -1.54
N MET A 269 -2.82 -1.02 -2.07
CA MET A 269 -3.56 -1.17 -3.33
C MET A 269 -4.94 -1.79 -3.07
N SER A 270 -5.91 -1.49 -3.93
CA SER A 270 -7.25 -2.07 -3.90
C SER A 270 -7.51 -2.91 -5.13
N LEU A 271 -8.37 -3.90 -5.00
CA LEU A 271 -8.64 -4.88 -6.04
C LEU A 271 -10.16 -5.04 -6.25
N ASP A 272 -10.60 -4.87 -7.49
CA ASP A 272 -11.88 -5.42 -7.96
C ASP A 272 -11.63 -6.85 -8.44
N ALA A 273 -11.81 -7.82 -7.56
CA ALA A 273 -11.50 -9.22 -7.86
C ALA A 273 -12.42 -9.82 -8.94
N GLU A 274 -13.62 -9.29 -9.13
CA GLU A 274 -14.57 -9.76 -10.15
C GLU A 274 -14.12 -9.32 -11.56
N LYS A 275 -13.62 -8.09 -11.68
CA LYS A 275 -13.11 -7.55 -12.95
C LYS A 275 -11.63 -7.85 -13.18
N GLY A 276 -10.90 -8.28 -12.16
CA GLY A 276 -9.45 -8.42 -12.20
C GLY A 276 -8.73 -7.08 -12.35
N TRP A 277 -9.21 -6.02 -11.71
CA TRP A 277 -8.64 -4.68 -11.78
C TRP A 277 -7.96 -4.31 -10.48
N LEU A 278 -6.67 -4.02 -10.54
CA LEU A 278 -5.87 -3.50 -9.44
C LEU A 278 -5.81 -1.98 -9.50
N PHE A 279 -6.03 -1.32 -8.37
CA PHE A 279 -5.92 0.13 -8.25
C PHE A 279 -4.80 0.48 -7.27
N ALA A 280 -3.82 1.21 -7.75
CA ALA A 280 -2.68 1.66 -6.97
C ALA A 280 -2.62 3.18 -6.94
N SER A 281 -2.31 3.75 -5.78
CA SER A 281 -1.92 5.15 -5.63
C SER A 281 -0.41 5.24 -5.51
N THR A 282 0.21 6.21 -6.18
CA THR A 282 1.65 6.42 -6.14
C THR A 282 2.01 7.72 -5.44
N GLY A 283 3.17 7.72 -4.82
CA GLY A 283 3.79 8.91 -4.25
C GLY A 283 4.59 9.71 -5.26
N SER A 284 5.26 10.72 -4.75
CA SER A 284 6.12 11.62 -5.50
C SER A 284 7.33 10.90 -6.09
N PRO A 285 7.87 11.37 -7.22
CA PRO A 285 9.19 10.93 -7.68
C PRO A 285 10.28 11.45 -6.75
N SER A 286 11.31 10.66 -6.47
CA SER A 286 12.53 11.16 -5.81
C SER A 286 13.30 12.12 -6.75
N PHE A 287 13.84 13.14 -6.27
CA PHE A 287 13.90 13.71 -4.93
C PHE A 287 12.66 14.58 -4.68
N ASP A 288 11.98 14.38 -3.57
CA ASP A 288 10.62 14.88 -3.32
C ASP A 288 10.52 16.42 -3.32
N PHE A 289 11.60 17.12 -2.97
CA PHE A 289 11.64 18.57 -2.85
C PHE A 289 12.52 19.25 -3.90
N TYR A 290 12.96 18.51 -4.94
CA TYR A 290 13.74 19.07 -6.04
C TYR A 290 13.52 18.28 -7.33
N GLY A 291 13.05 18.95 -8.38
CA GLY A 291 12.73 18.35 -9.67
C GLY A 291 13.62 18.76 -10.84
N GLY A 292 14.71 19.52 -10.61
CA GLY A 292 15.54 20.08 -11.68
C GLY A 292 16.25 19.04 -12.55
N ASN A 293 16.49 17.85 -12.03
CA ASN A 293 17.11 16.70 -12.70
C ASN A 293 16.13 15.69 -13.28
N ARG A 294 14.82 15.88 -13.12
CA ARG A 294 13.74 15.03 -13.65
C ARG A 294 12.63 15.84 -14.30
N LYS A 295 12.97 16.78 -15.19
CA LYS A 295 11.98 17.64 -15.86
C LYS A 295 10.92 16.84 -16.58
N GLY A 296 9.74 17.46 -16.79
CA GLY A 296 8.56 16.85 -17.38
C GLY A 296 7.48 16.57 -16.37
N ALA A 297 6.37 15.94 -16.77
CA ALA A 297 5.23 15.65 -15.89
C ALA A 297 5.49 14.49 -14.93
N ASN A 298 6.49 13.65 -15.18
CA ASN A 298 6.95 12.52 -14.36
C ASN A 298 5.86 11.46 -14.09
N LEU A 299 5.23 10.95 -15.14
CA LEU A 299 4.33 9.80 -15.00
C LEU A 299 5.13 8.56 -14.54
N PHE A 300 4.64 7.77 -13.59
CA PHE A 300 3.34 7.82 -12.93
C PHE A 300 3.43 8.31 -11.48
N GLY A 301 4.25 9.32 -11.20
CA GLY A 301 4.24 9.98 -9.89
C GLY A 301 2.87 10.59 -9.58
N ASN A 302 2.48 10.62 -8.31
CA ASN A 302 1.25 11.25 -7.80
C ASN A 302 -0.01 10.85 -8.60
N SER A 303 -0.15 9.56 -8.87
CA SER A 303 -1.20 9.03 -9.76
C SER A 303 -2.06 7.97 -9.09
N VAL A 304 -3.32 7.90 -9.47
CA VAL A 304 -4.14 6.70 -9.32
C VAL A 304 -4.02 5.90 -10.63
N ILE A 305 -3.62 4.65 -10.53
CA ILE A 305 -3.37 3.78 -11.68
C ILE A 305 -4.28 2.57 -11.58
N ALA A 306 -4.99 2.24 -12.65
CA ALA A 306 -5.72 1.00 -12.78
C ALA A 306 -4.95 0.05 -13.69
N LEU A 307 -4.67 -1.14 -13.20
CA LEU A 307 -3.96 -2.21 -13.91
C LEU A 307 -4.86 -3.44 -14.06
N ASN A 308 -4.66 -4.19 -15.13
CA ASN A 308 -5.11 -5.56 -15.20
C ASN A 308 -4.30 -6.38 -14.19
N ALA A 309 -4.93 -6.97 -13.20
CA ALA A 309 -4.25 -7.70 -12.12
C ALA A 309 -3.61 -9.01 -12.59
N ASP A 310 -4.06 -9.60 -13.70
CA ASP A 310 -3.49 -10.82 -14.27
C ASP A 310 -2.21 -10.55 -15.08
N THR A 311 -2.11 -9.38 -15.73
CA THR A 311 -1.03 -9.08 -16.71
C THR A 311 -0.13 -7.91 -16.32
N GLY A 312 -0.57 -7.02 -15.43
CA GLY A 312 0.11 -5.77 -15.09
C GLY A 312 -0.11 -4.64 -16.13
N GLU A 313 -0.88 -4.90 -17.20
CA GLU A 313 -1.18 -3.88 -18.20
C GLU A 313 -1.98 -2.73 -17.64
N ARG A 314 -1.60 -1.50 -18.01
CA ARG A 314 -2.30 -0.29 -17.61
C ARG A 314 -3.65 -0.18 -18.34
N LEU A 315 -4.73 -0.10 -17.58
CA LEU A 315 -6.07 0.16 -18.11
C LEU A 315 -6.31 1.66 -18.27
N TRP A 316 -6.04 2.42 -17.21
CA TRP A 316 -6.10 3.89 -17.18
C TRP A 316 -5.28 4.43 -15.99
N HIS A 317 -5.10 5.75 -15.97
CA HIS A 317 -4.53 6.46 -14.83
C HIS A 317 -5.11 7.87 -14.74
N PHE A 318 -4.93 8.47 -13.58
CA PHE A 318 -5.19 9.88 -13.35
C PHE A 318 -4.06 10.45 -12.47
N GLN A 319 -3.30 11.38 -13.02
CA GLN A 319 -2.23 12.08 -12.30
C GLN A 319 -2.81 13.30 -11.59
N THR A 320 -2.65 13.40 -10.28
CA THR A 320 -3.20 14.49 -9.45
C THR A 320 -2.28 15.70 -9.38
N THR A 321 -0.97 15.47 -9.44
CA THR A 321 0.05 16.50 -9.40
C THR A 321 1.13 16.19 -10.43
N HIS A 322 1.35 17.11 -11.37
CA HIS A 322 2.42 17.02 -12.35
C HIS A 322 3.70 17.63 -11.78
N HIS A 323 4.86 17.00 -12.06
CA HIS A 323 6.18 17.50 -11.64
C HIS A 323 6.21 17.92 -10.17
N ASP A 324 5.79 17.03 -9.29
CA ASP A 324 5.67 17.34 -7.87
C ASP A 324 7.05 17.60 -7.24
N VAL A 325 7.14 18.68 -6.48
CA VAL A 325 8.32 19.11 -5.70
C VAL A 325 7.93 19.53 -4.27
N LEU A 326 6.75 19.08 -3.82
CA LEU A 326 6.18 19.44 -2.52
C LEU A 326 5.71 18.22 -1.73
N ASP A 327 6.05 17.02 -2.20
CA ASP A 327 5.67 15.75 -1.58
C ASP A 327 4.14 15.59 -1.44
N TYR A 328 3.42 15.85 -2.53
CA TYR A 328 1.97 15.73 -2.60
C TYR A 328 1.51 14.30 -2.91
N ASP A 329 2.08 13.33 -2.24
CA ASP A 329 1.70 11.92 -2.31
C ASP A 329 0.19 11.68 -2.24
N LEU A 330 -0.22 10.54 -2.77
CA LEU A 330 -1.53 9.95 -2.54
C LEU A 330 -1.43 8.98 -1.33
N PRO A 331 -1.68 9.46 -0.09
CA PRO A 331 -1.30 8.75 1.13
C PRO A 331 -2.32 7.71 1.59
N ALA A 332 -3.35 7.47 0.80
CA ALA A 332 -4.43 6.55 1.15
C ALA A 332 -4.57 5.44 0.10
N GLN A 333 -4.93 4.25 0.57
CA GLN A 333 -5.37 3.17 -0.29
C GLN A 333 -6.62 3.61 -1.08
N PRO A 334 -6.66 3.46 -2.42
CA PRO A 334 -7.84 3.77 -3.22
C PRO A 334 -9.06 3.00 -2.72
N ALA A 335 -10.19 3.64 -2.53
CA ALA A 335 -11.42 2.96 -2.08
C ALA A 335 -12.38 2.75 -3.25
N LEU A 336 -12.83 1.51 -3.46
CA LEU A 336 -13.83 1.20 -4.45
C LEU A 336 -15.22 1.52 -3.90
N VAL A 337 -15.95 2.37 -4.61
CA VAL A 337 -17.25 2.88 -4.16
C VAL A 337 -18.31 2.78 -5.25
N LYS A 338 -19.57 2.74 -4.84
CA LYS A 338 -20.71 2.98 -5.73
C LYS A 338 -21.11 4.44 -5.60
N ALA A 339 -20.92 5.21 -6.66
CA ALA A 339 -21.31 6.62 -6.73
C ALA A 339 -22.57 6.80 -7.60
N ARG A 340 -23.30 7.89 -7.38
CA ARG A 340 -24.40 8.30 -8.26
C ARG A 340 -23.94 9.50 -9.08
N HIS A 341 -23.95 9.35 -10.41
CA HIS A 341 -23.60 10.41 -11.34
C HIS A 341 -24.72 10.55 -12.38
N ASN A 342 -25.26 11.76 -12.55
CA ASN A 342 -26.38 12.05 -13.44
C ASN A 342 -27.57 11.06 -13.27
N GLY A 343 -27.94 10.77 -12.02
CA GLY A 343 -29.03 9.85 -11.66
C GLY A 343 -28.72 8.36 -11.83
N ARG A 344 -27.57 7.98 -12.42
CA ARG A 344 -27.16 6.59 -12.62
C ARG A 344 -26.14 6.17 -11.57
N GLN A 345 -26.25 4.93 -11.10
CA GLN A 345 -25.23 4.34 -10.23
C GLN A 345 -24.05 3.89 -11.09
N ILE A 346 -22.84 4.29 -10.69
CA ILE A 346 -21.59 3.92 -11.35
C ILE A 346 -20.60 3.32 -10.35
N ASP A 347 -19.72 2.46 -10.85
CA ASP A 347 -18.51 2.06 -10.11
C ASP A 347 -17.49 3.19 -10.20
N ALA A 348 -16.88 3.52 -9.07
CA ALA A 348 -15.90 4.59 -8.98
C ALA A 348 -14.78 4.24 -8.01
N VAL A 349 -13.67 4.92 -8.16
CA VAL A 349 -12.54 4.90 -7.22
C VAL A 349 -12.49 6.25 -6.50
N ALA A 350 -12.50 6.22 -5.18
CA ALA A 350 -12.30 7.41 -4.36
C ALA A 350 -10.86 7.44 -3.85
N GLN A 351 -10.18 8.55 -4.07
CA GLN A 351 -8.80 8.78 -3.64
C GLN A 351 -8.69 10.12 -2.96
N VAL A 352 -8.13 10.15 -1.77
CA VAL A 352 -7.74 11.38 -1.08
C VAL A 352 -6.26 11.66 -1.30
N THR A 353 -5.89 12.93 -1.37
CA THR A 353 -4.52 13.38 -1.62
C THR A 353 -4.03 14.26 -0.47
N LYS A 354 -2.72 14.50 -0.39
CA LYS A 354 -2.15 15.48 0.56
C LYS A 354 -2.61 16.92 0.28
N THR A 355 -3.12 17.21 -0.93
CA THR A 355 -3.68 18.53 -1.26
C THR A 355 -5.07 18.76 -0.64
N GLY A 356 -5.69 17.75 -0.05
CA GLY A 356 -7.02 17.85 0.57
C GLY A 356 -8.18 17.68 -0.41
N LEU A 357 -7.93 17.16 -1.60
CA LEU A 357 -8.91 16.85 -2.64
C LEU A 357 -9.16 15.34 -2.69
#